data_c918df4ecba61ef27c3db9760ee1d628
#
_entry.id   c918df4ecba61ef27c3db9760ee1d628
#
_cell.length_a   1.000
_cell.length_b   1.000
_cell.length_c   1.000
_cell.angle_alpha   90.00
_cell.angle_beta   90.00
_cell.angle_gamma   90.00
#
_symmetry.space_group_name_H-M   'P 1'
#
loop_
_entity.id
_entity.type
_entity.pdbx_description
1 polymer ?
#
loop_
_entity_poly.entity_id
_entity_poly.type
_entity_poly.pdbx_seq_one_letter_code
_entity_poly.pdbx_strand_id
1 'polypeptide(L)'
;GLEDLLHQTWERYQLPIAITEAHLGCTREEQLRWLHQTWEVANRVHASGIDLRALTVWSLLGAFDWDNLLTQDGASYEPGVFDVRGGEPRPTALYHMVKSLLHQGHYEHPVLAGPGWWQRDLRLLWPAEVA
;
A
#
# COMPACT_ATOMS: atom_id res chain seq x y z
N GLY A 1 -6.93 -12.50 6.18
CA GLY A 1 -6.34 -11.24 5.74
C GLY A 1 -4.84 -11.16 6.01
N LEU A 2 -4.23 -9.98 5.81
CA LEU A 2 -2.78 -9.79 6.03
C LEU A 2 -2.36 -10.18 7.45
N GLU A 3 -3.15 -9.80 8.45
CA GLU A 3 -2.88 -10.10 9.85
C GLU A 3 -2.79 -11.62 10.10
N ASP A 4 -3.75 -12.40 9.59
CA ASP A 4 -3.74 -13.85 9.72
C ASP A 4 -2.53 -14.49 9.02
N LEU A 5 -2.15 -13.97 7.85
CA LEU A 5 -0.97 -14.45 7.11
C LEU A 5 0.32 -14.20 7.88
N LEU A 6 0.46 -13.05 8.53
CA LEU A 6 1.63 -12.74 9.36
C LEU A 6 1.70 -13.65 10.59
N HIS A 7 0.56 -13.91 11.26
CA HIS A 7 0.49 -14.88 12.36
C HIS A 7 0.87 -16.29 11.91
N GLN A 8 0.28 -16.78 10.82
CA GLN A 8 0.59 -18.11 10.27
C GLN A 8 2.07 -18.23 9.86
N THR A 9 2.64 -17.17 9.30
CA THR A 9 4.06 -17.13 8.92
C THR A 9 4.94 -17.22 10.14
N TRP A 10 4.62 -16.45 11.18
CA TRP A 10 5.35 -16.50 12.44
C TRP A 10 5.23 -17.85 13.13
N GLU A 11 4.05 -18.41 13.24
CA GLU A 11 3.83 -19.74 13.85
C GLU A 11 4.63 -20.82 13.16
N ARG A 12 4.76 -20.74 11.81
CA ARG A 12 5.48 -21.75 11.04
C ARG A 12 6.99 -21.63 11.10
N TYR A 13 7.53 -20.43 11.03
CA TYR A 13 8.95 -20.21 10.79
C TYR A 13 9.71 -19.67 12.00
N GLN A 14 9.05 -18.97 12.91
CA GLN A 14 9.68 -18.32 14.07
C GLN A 14 10.92 -17.48 13.71
N LEU A 15 10.87 -16.83 12.55
CA LEU A 15 11.93 -15.97 12.02
C LEU A 15 11.43 -14.54 11.91
N PRO A 16 12.33 -13.53 12.01
CA PRO A 16 11.96 -12.14 11.77
C PRO A 16 11.27 -11.96 10.43
N ILE A 17 10.21 -11.14 10.43
CA ILE A 17 9.36 -10.88 9.25
C ILE A 17 9.57 -9.44 8.79
N ALA A 18 9.52 -9.22 7.48
CA ALA A 18 9.39 -7.92 6.87
C ALA A 18 8.29 -7.95 5.79
N ILE A 19 7.45 -6.92 5.76
CA ILE A 19 6.55 -6.65 4.63
C ILE A 19 7.38 -5.84 3.63
N THR A 20 7.79 -6.47 2.53
CA THR A 20 8.76 -5.89 1.60
C THR A 20 8.15 -4.98 0.56
N GLU A 21 6.85 -5.13 0.26
CA GLU A 21 6.15 -4.34 -0.76
C GLU A 21 4.70 -4.07 -0.32
N ALA A 22 4.46 -2.93 0.34
CA ALA A 22 3.11 -2.47 0.62
C ALA A 22 2.63 -1.60 -0.55
N HIS A 23 1.84 -2.19 -1.45
CA HIS A 23 1.34 -1.55 -2.65
C HIS A 23 -0.08 -2.00 -3.00
N LEU A 24 -0.78 -1.16 -3.74
CA LEU A 24 -2.05 -1.45 -4.39
C LEU A 24 -2.11 -0.65 -5.70
N GLY A 25 -2.15 -1.35 -6.84
CA GLY A 25 -2.35 -0.73 -8.17
C GLY A 25 -3.78 -0.21 -8.31
N CYS A 26 -4.03 1.01 -7.83
CA CYS A 26 -5.37 1.60 -7.78
C CYS A 26 -5.30 3.13 -7.70
N THR A 27 -6.44 3.80 -7.46
CA THR A 27 -6.47 5.24 -7.23
C THR A 27 -5.66 5.63 -6.01
N ARG A 28 -5.23 6.89 -5.95
CA ARG A 28 -4.43 7.40 -4.82
C ARG A 28 -5.17 7.27 -3.50
N GLU A 29 -6.47 7.48 -3.47
CA GLU A 29 -7.30 7.35 -2.28
C GLU A 29 -7.27 5.92 -1.73
N GLU A 30 -7.38 4.94 -2.61
CA GLU A 30 -7.33 3.53 -2.22
C GLU A 30 -5.91 3.10 -1.81
N GLN A 31 -4.87 3.65 -2.44
CA GLN A 31 -3.48 3.43 -2.01
C GLN A 31 -3.23 3.96 -0.60
N LEU A 32 -3.76 5.14 -0.25
CA LEU A 32 -3.67 5.68 1.11
C LEU A 32 -4.39 4.79 2.12
N ARG A 33 -5.61 4.34 1.82
CA ARG A 33 -6.36 3.41 2.68
C ARG A 33 -5.62 2.09 2.87
N TRP A 34 -5.05 1.55 1.79
CA TRP A 34 -4.30 0.30 1.83
C TRP A 34 -3.04 0.41 2.70
N LEU A 35 -2.25 1.45 2.49
CA LEU A 35 -1.04 1.68 3.29
C LEU A 35 -1.39 1.90 4.76
N HIS A 36 -2.43 2.69 5.05
CA HIS A 36 -2.89 2.92 6.42
C HIS A 36 -3.30 1.61 7.09
N GLN A 37 -4.13 0.81 6.44
CA GLN A 37 -4.55 -0.49 6.97
C GLN A 37 -3.36 -1.44 7.18
N THR A 38 -2.41 -1.46 6.24
CA THR A 38 -1.19 -2.28 6.36
C THR A 38 -0.35 -1.84 7.56
N TRP A 39 -0.21 -0.53 7.78
CA TRP A 39 0.47 0.05 8.94
C TRP A 39 -0.20 -0.34 10.26
N GLU A 40 -1.52 -0.22 10.34
CA GLU A 40 -2.28 -0.60 11.53
C GLU A 40 -2.15 -2.10 11.85
N VAL A 41 -2.23 -2.95 10.82
CA VAL A 41 -2.00 -4.40 10.97
C VAL A 41 -0.58 -4.67 11.45
N ALA A 42 0.44 -4.04 10.84
CA ALA A 42 1.84 -4.23 11.22
C ALA A 42 2.08 -3.86 12.69
N ASN A 43 1.52 -2.74 13.16
CA ASN A 43 1.63 -2.32 14.55
C ASN A 43 0.94 -3.30 15.52
N ARG A 44 -0.26 -3.80 15.21
CA ARG A 44 -0.95 -4.79 16.05
C ARG A 44 -0.16 -6.10 16.13
N VAL A 45 0.32 -6.59 15.00
CA VAL A 45 1.12 -7.82 14.91
C VAL A 45 2.43 -7.67 15.71
N HIS A 46 3.13 -6.55 15.55
CA HIS A 46 4.33 -6.26 16.33
C HIS A 46 4.02 -6.19 17.84
N ALA A 47 2.94 -5.51 18.23
CA ALA A 47 2.52 -5.40 19.62
C ALA A 47 2.10 -6.75 20.24
N SER A 48 1.70 -7.74 19.43
CA SER A 48 1.39 -9.10 19.89
C SER A 48 2.64 -9.95 20.18
N GLY A 49 3.85 -9.42 19.96
CA GLY A 49 5.13 -10.08 20.25
C GLY A 49 5.75 -10.79 19.03
N ILE A 50 5.17 -10.65 17.86
CA ILE A 50 5.75 -11.15 16.60
C ILE A 50 6.91 -10.23 16.19
N ASP A 51 8.06 -10.80 15.82
CA ASP A 51 9.24 -10.05 15.38
C ASP A 51 9.05 -9.53 13.94
N LEU A 52 8.09 -8.61 13.78
CA LEU A 52 7.87 -7.87 12.53
C LEU A 52 8.72 -6.60 12.55
N ARG A 53 9.74 -6.54 11.68
CA ARG A 53 10.81 -5.53 11.71
C ARG A 53 10.65 -4.40 10.73
N ALA A 54 9.96 -4.62 9.62
CA ALA A 54 9.86 -3.61 8.58
C ALA A 54 8.54 -3.67 7.80
N LEU A 55 8.11 -2.50 7.37
CA LEU A 55 7.09 -2.28 6.35
C LEU A 55 7.69 -1.35 5.30
N THR A 56 7.86 -1.85 4.09
CA THR A 56 8.40 -1.08 2.96
C THR A 56 7.28 -0.67 2.03
N VAL A 57 7.16 0.63 1.80
CA VAL A 57 6.20 1.19 0.84
C VAL A 57 6.77 1.06 -0.56
N TRP A 58 6.05 0.42 -1.45
CA TRP A 58 6.39 0.37 -2.85
C TRP A 58 5.53 1.40 -3.62
N SER A 59 6.10 2.25 -4.46
CA SER A 59 7.50 2.45 -4.75
C SER A 59 7.91 3.89 -4.40
N LEU A 60 9.21 4.12 -4.19
CA LEU A 60 9.71 5.47 -3.91
C LEU A 60 9.45 6.41 -5.08
N LEU A 61 9.82 6.01 -6.29
CA LEU A 61 9.59 6.75 -7.51
C LEU A 61 8.49 6.08 -8.34
N GLY A 62 7.76 6.87 -9.14
CA GLY A 62 6.82 6.30 -10.09
C GLY A 62 7.50 5.50 -11.20
N ALA A 63 6.74 4.61 -11.82
CA ALA A 63 7.21 3.75 -12.88
C ALA A 63 6.25 3.74 -14.07
N PHE A 64 6.79 3.57 -15.27
CA PHE A 64 6.01 3.31 -16.47
C PHE A 64 5.83 1.81 -16.67
N ASP A 65 4.68 1.41 -17.19
CA ASP A 65 4.37 0.08 -17.70
C ASP A 65 4.62 -1.09 -16.72
N TRP A 66 4.59 -0.80 -15.41
CA TRP A 66 4.71 -1.83 -14.38
C TRP A 66 3.51 -2.80 -14.38
N ASP A 67 2.34 -2.35 -14.81
CA ASP A 67 1.12 -3.13 -14.95
C ASP A 67 1.24 -4.27 -15.97
N ASN A 68 2.17 -4.18 -16.92
CA ASN A 68 2.49 -5.21 -17.90
C ASN A 68 3.89 -5.81 -17.75
N LEU A 69 4.55 -5.61 -16.60
CA LEU A 69 5.91 -6.08 -16.27
C LEU A 69 6.96 -5.61 -17.29
N LEU A 70 6.81 -4.41 -17.82
CA LEU A 70 7.70 -3.78 -18.80
C LEU A 70 7.83 -4.57 -20.13
N THR A 71 6.85 -5.42 -20.44
CA THR A 71 6.89 -6.25 -21.67
C THR A 71 6.34 -5.52 -22.89
N GLN A 72 5.62 -4.43 -22.69
CA GLN A 72 5.00 -3.62 -23.74
C GLN A 72 5.10 -2.14 -23.38
N ASP A 73 5.34 -1.29 -24.38
CA ASP A 73 5.29 0.16 -24.22
C ASP A 73 3.84 0.63 -24.35
N GLY A 74 3.16 0.71 -23.21
CA GLY A 74 1.76 1.18 -23.11
C GLY A 74 1.64 2.62 -22.64
N ALA A 75 2.76 3.23 -22.21
CA ALA A 75 2.79 4.55 -21.59
C ALA A 75 1.91 4.69 -20.33
N SER A 76 1.57 3.57 -19.69
CA SER A 76 0.85 3.53 -18.43
C SER A 76 1.80 3.94 -17.30
N TYR A 77 1.47 5.03 -16.58
CA TYR A 77 2.32 5.54 -15.53
C TYR A 77 1.64 5.43 -14.16
N GLU A 78 2.31 4.77 -13.24
CA GLU A 78 1.90 4.70 -11.85
C GLU A 78 2.84 5.56 -10.97
N PRO A 79 2.33 6.64 -10.34
CA PRO A 79 3.15 7.47 -9.47
C PRO A 79 3.41 6.77 -8.13
N GLY A 80 4.66 6.82 -7.68
CA GLY A 80 5.08 6.32 -6.37
C GLY A 80 4.84 7.31 -5.23
N VAL A 81 5.69 7.25 -4.21
CA VAL A 81 5.79 8.26 -3.15
C VAL A 81 6.14 9.61 -3.77
N PHE A 82 7.01 9.61 -4.79
CA PHE A 82 7.27 10.75 -5.65
C PHE A 82 6.79 10.50 -7.08
N ASP A 83 6.21 11.51 -7.70
CA ASP A 83 5.90 11.55 -9.13
C ASP A 83 7.09 12.16 -9.88
N VAL A 84 7.62 11.45 -10.86
CA VAL A 84 8.82 11.86 -11.63
C VAL A 84 8.54 12.23 -13.07
N ARG A 85 7.27 12.27 -13.52
CA ARG A 85 6.91 12.61 -14.91
C ARG A 85 7.35 14.00 -15.35
N GLY A 86 7.46 14.92 -14.42
CA GLY A 86 7.84 16.31 -14.70
C GLY A 86 9.35 16.60 -14.68
N GLY A 87 10.18 15.56 -14.57
CA GLY A 87 11.64 15.69 -14.45
C GLY A 87 12.09 15.81 -12.99
N GLU A 88 11.65 16.82 -12.26
CA GLU A 88 11.94 16.94 -10.83
C GLU A 88 10.95 16.09 -10.01
N PRO A 89 11.44 15.30 -9.04
CA PRO A 89 10.58 14.48 -8.19
C PRO A 89 9.61 15.33 -7.37
N ARG A 90 8.32 15.14 -7.58
CA ARG A 90 7.24 15.85 -6.89
C ARG A 90 6.63 14.96 -5.80
N PRO A 91 6.58 15.40 -4.52
CA PRO A 91 5.93 14.67 -3.45
C PRO A 91 4.44 14.42 -3.76
N THR A 92 3.98 13.19 -3.53
CA THR A 92 2.56 12.81 -3.64
C THR A 92 1.89 12.74 -2.26
N ALA A 93 0.60 12.43 -2.20
CA ALA A 93 -0.09 12.22 -0.94
C ALA A 93 0.51 11.05 -0.13
N LEU A 94 1.06 10.02 -0.80
CA LEU A 94 1.80 8.95 -0.12
C LEU A 94 3.04 9.47 0.60
N TYR A 95 3.77 10.43 0.03
CA TYR A 95 4.91 11.05 0.71
C TYR A 95 4.50 11.67 2.05
N HIS A 96 3.41 12.43 2.06
CA HIS A 96 2.93 13.08 3.27
C HIS A 96 2.49 12.05 4.33
N MET A 97 1.81 10.99 3.91
CA MET A 97 1.44 9.90 4.79
C MET A 97 2.67 9.19 5.36
N VAL A 98 3.61 8.74 4.51
CA VAL A 98 4.83 8.04 4.96
C VAL A 98 5.62 8.90 5.93
N LYS A 99 5.80 10.20 5.62
CA LYS A 99 6.47 11.14 6.52
C LYS A 99 5.78 11.26 7.87
N SER A 100 4.45 11.35 7.89
CA SER A 100 3.67 11.42 9.15
C SER A 100 3.80 10.13 9.96
N LEU A 101 3.64 8.96 9.32
CA LEU A 101 3.79 7.66 9.98
C LEU A 101 5.16 7.48 10.60
N LEU A 102 6.24 7.90 9.92
CA LEU A 102 7.61 7.80 10.41
C LEU A 102 7.90 8.73 11.59
N HIS A 103 7.35 9.94 11.61
CA HIS A 103 7.67 10.95 12.63
C HIS A 103 6.68 11.01 13.78
N GLN A 104 5.41 10.67 13.52
CA GLN A 104 4.30 10.83 14.48
C GLN A 104 3.66 9.49 14.85
N GLY A 105 3.90 8.43 14.07
CA GLY A 105 3.27 7.12 14.27
C GLY A 105 1.84 7.03 13.75
N HIS A 106 1.25 8.14 13.30
CA HIS A 106 -0.13 8.20 12.80
C HIS A 106 -0.25 9.17 11.60
N TYR A 107 -1.35 9.05 10.89
CA TYR A 107 -1.71 9.95 9.80
C TYR A 107 -3.23 10.18 9.81
N GLU A 108 -3.64 11.45 9.77
CA GLU A 108 -5.04 11.84 9.72
C GLU A 108 -5.36 12.48 8.37
N HIS A 109 -6.35 11.95 7.68
CA HIS A 109 -6.83 12.49 6.42
C HIS A 109 -8.28 12.06 6.17
N PRO A 110 -9.16 12.93 5.66
CA PRO A 110 -10.57 12.59 5.42
C PRO A 110 -10.79 11.35 4.54
N VAL A 111 -9.85 11.04 3.64
CA VAL A 111 -9.90 9.84 2.78
C VAL A 111 -9.95 8.55 3.60
N LEU A 112 -9.42 8.53 4.81
CA LEU A 112 -9.37 7.36 5.69
C LEU A 112 -10.67 7.10 6.43
N ALA A 113 -11.63 8.04 6.42
CA ALA A 113 -12.92 7.88 7.09
C ALA A 113 -13.81 6.81 6.43
N GLY A 114 -13.56 6.46 5.16
CA GLY A 114 -14.30 5.43 4.44
C GLY A 114 -13.50 4.14 4.24
N PRO A 115 -14.21 3.00 4.04
CA PRO A 115 -13.55 1.72 3.78
C PRO A 115 -12.87 1.70 2.40
N GLY A 116 -11.76 0.96 2.30
CA GLY A 116 -11.19 0.60 1.02
C GLY A 116 -12.15 -0.27 0.19
N TRP A 117 -12.01 -0.26 -1.14
CA TRP A 117 -12.93 -1.01 -2.02
C TRP A 117 -13.00 -2.50 -1.66
N TRP A 118 -11.89 -3.10 -1.20
CA TRP A 118 -11.82 -4.51 -0.79
C TRP A 118 -12.63 -4.83 0.49
N GLN A 119 -13.06 -3.82 1.22
CA GLN A 119 -13.87 -3.95 2.43
C GLN A 119 -15.36 -3.68 2.18
N ARG A 120 -15.74 -3.26 0.96
CA ARG A 120 -17.12 -2.92 0.63
C ARG A 120 -17.91 -4.18 0.31
N ASP A 121 -19.18 -4.22 0.70
CA ASP A 121 -20.06 -5.37 0.43
C ASP A 121 -20.21 -5.65 -1.07
N LEU A 122 -20.22 -4.59 -1.88
CA LEU A 122 -20.39 -4.65 -3.33
C LEU A 122 -19.07 -4.74 -4.10
N ARG A 123 -17.96 -5.09 -3.46
CA ARG A 123 -16.63 -5.15 -4.09
C ARG A 123 -16.52 -6.14 -5.27
N LEU A 124 -17.42 -7.11 -5.32
CA LEU A 124 -17.43 -8.15 -6.37
C LEU A 124 -18.42 -7.84 -7.52
N LEU A 125 -19.17 -6.75 -7.42
CA LEU A 125 -20.02 -6.30 -8.51
C LEU A 125 -19.17 -5.51 -9.50
N TRP A 126 -18.69 -6.21 -10.53
CA TRP A 126 -18.10 -5.59 -11.70
C TRP A 126 -19.23 -5.12 -12.60
N PRO A 127 -19.27 -3.85 -13.03
CA PRO A 127 -20.24 -3.45 -14.03
C PRO A 127 -19.99 -4.29 -15.28
N ALA A 128 -21.02 -4.98 -15.78
CA ALA A 128 -20.93 -5.66 -17.06
C ALA A 128 -20.50 -4.63 -18.12
N GLU A 129 -19.46 -4.95 -18.87
CA GLU A 129 -19.09 -4.12 -20.01
C GLU A 129 -20.32 -4.02 -20.90
N VAL A 130 -20.83 -2.80 -21.07
CA VAL A 130 -21.90 -2.54 -22.03
C VAL A 130 -21.27 -2.68 -23.39
N ALA A 131 -21.57 -3.81 -24.06
CA ALA A 131 -21.13 -4.09 -25.42
C ALA A 131 -21.75 -3.11 -26.41
#